data_b269b54c87d0052641678f8777a0361e
#
_entry.id   b269b54c87d0052641678f8777a0361e
#
_cell.length_a   1.000
_cell.length_b   1.000
_cell.length_c   1.000
_cell.angle_alpha   90.00
_cell.angle_beta   90.00
_cell.angle_gamma   90.00
#
_symmetry.space_group_name_H-M   'P 1'
#
loop_
_entity.id
_entity.type
_entity.pdbx_description
1 polymer ?
#
loop_
_entity_poly.entity_id
_entity_poly.type
_entity_poly.pdbx_seq_one_letter_code
_entity_poly.pdbx_strand_id
1 'polypeptide(L)'
;FKPLHMLQIGPYQLPNRVALAPMAGVTDLPFRRLCAQMGAGLVVAEMISCNPRLRDSAKTLWRSRHDAEIQPRSVQIAGSEPAAMAEAAVYNVARGAQIIDINMGCPAKKVCRRAAGSALLADERLVEDILTAVVNAVDVPVTLKIRTGPSPDARNGVSIARIAEAAGIAALAVHGRSRACAKR
;
A
#
# COMPACT_ATOMS: atom_id res chain seq x y z
N PHE A 1 33.21 5.23 -5.37
CA PHE A 1 31.79 5.15 -4.94
C PHE A 1 30.96 4.78 -6.17
N LYS A 2 30.37 3.57 -6.19
CA LYS A 2 29.33 3.27 -7.19
C LYS A 2 28.17 4.24 -6.95
N PRO A 3 27.61 4.90 -8.00
CA PRO A 3 26.44 5.74 -7.82
C PRO A 3 25.34 4.89 -7.19
N LEU A 4 24.79 5.35 -6.08
CA LEU A 4 23.64 4.73 -5.44
C LEU A 4 22.51 4.70 -6.48
N HIS A 5 22.17 3.51 -6.99
CA HIS A 5 21.07 3.37 -7.93
C HIS A 5 19.83 4.05 -7.35
N MET A 6 19.30 5.01 -8.08
CA MET A 6 18.07 5.70 -7.70
C MET A 6 16.94 4.67 -7.60
N LEU A 7 16.07 4.80 -6.61
CA LEU A 7 14.93 3.91 -6.48
C LEU A 7 13.93 4.19 -7.60
N GLN A 8 13.55 3.15 -8.34
CA GLN A 8 12.59 3.24 -9.43
C GLN A 8 11.37 2.38 -9.10
N ILE A 9 10.17 2.92 -9.33
CA ILE A 9 8.89 2.20 -9.20
C ILE A 9 8.13 2.36 -10.52
N GLY A 10 8.12 1.32 -11.34
CA GLY A 10 7.61 1.42 -12.71
C GLY A 10 8.33 2.52 -13.50
N PRO A 11 7.62 3.48 -14.12
CA PRO A 11 8.22 4.60 -14.85
C PRO A 11 8.75 5.72 -13.94
N TYR A 12 8.51 5.67 -12.62
CA TYR A 12 8.84 6.75 -11.69
C TYR A 12 10.21 6.54 -11.08
N GLN A 13 11.15 7.44 -11.40
CA GLN A 13 12.44 7.53 -10.74
C GLN A 13 12.29 8.45 -9.52
N LEU A 14 12.50 7.91 -8.33
CA LEU A 14 12.38 8.68 -7.09
C LEU A 14 13.68 9.47 -6.82
N PRO A 15 13.58 10.70 -6.29
CA PRO A 15 14.75 11.55 -6.05
C PRO A 15 15.69 10.98 -4.97
N ASN A 16 15.18 10.11 -4.11
CA ASN A 16 15.95 9.40 -3.08
C ASN A 16 15.20 8.16 -2.58
N ARG A 17 15.77 7.46 -1.59
CA ARG A 17 15.25 6.21 -1.02
C ARG A 17 14.39 6.41 0.24
N VAL A 18 14.03 7.64 0.59
CA VAL A 18 13.20 7.93 1.76
C VAL A 18 11.74 8.00 1.34
N ALA A 19 10.92 7.14 1.94
CA ALA A 19 9.49 7.12 1.70
C ALA A 19 8.70 7.36 3.01
N LEU A 20 7.71 8.25 2.96
CA LEU A 20 6.74 8.39 4.03
C LEU A 20 5.74 7.24 3.95
N ALA A 21 5.75 6.37 4.97
CA ALA A 21 4.81 5.27 5.07
C ALA A 21 3.38 5.77 5.34
N PRO A 22 2.35 5.10 4.80
CA PRO A 22 0.95 5.45 5.08
C PRO A 22 0.60 5.16 6.54
N MET A 23 0.07 6.16 7.23
CA MET A 23 -0.34 6.08 8.63
C MET A 23 -1.73 6.69 8.79
N ALA A 24 -2.73 5.85 9.10
CA ALA A 24 -4.12 6.28 9.26
C ALA A 24 -4.28 7.33 10.37
N GLY A 25 -4.86 8.48 10.03
CA GLY A 25 -5.03 9.63 10.93
C GLY A 25 -3.78 10.51 11.06
N VAL A 26 -2.73 10.27 10.26
CA VAL A 26 -1.48 11.03 10.30
C VAL A 26 -1.08 11.54 8.91
N THR A 27 -1.06 10.66 7.91
CA THR A 27 -0.56 11.01 6.57
C THR A 27 -1.66 11.60 5.67
N ASP A 28 -2.36 12.60 6.17
CA ASP A 28 -3.26 13.44 5.40
C ASP A 28 -2.49 14.30 4.38
N LEU A 29 -3.20 15.03 3.54
CA LEU A 29 -2.55 15.82 2.48
C LEU A 29 -1.60 16.90 3.03
N PRO A 30 -1.95 17.70 4.07
CA PRO A 30 -1.02 18.67 4.65
C PRO A 30 0.27 18.05 5.16
N PHE A 31 0.19 16.92 5.87
CA PHE A 31 1.38 16.24 6.40
C PHE A 31 2.25 15.64 5.29
N ARG A 32 1.63 15.07 4.24
CA ARG A 32 2.38 14.58 3.06
C ARG A 32 3.10 15.71 2.33
N ARG A 33 2.48 16.89 2.19
CA ARG A 33 3.12 18.09 1.63
C ARG A 33 4.37 18.48 2.44
N LEU A 34 4.23 18.55 3.76
CA LEU A 34 5.34 18.88 4.64
C LEU A 34 6.50 17.88 4.47
N CYS A 35 6.21 16.58 4.49
CA CYS A 35 7.24 15.56 4.31
C CYS A 35 7.91 15.61 2.92
N ALA A 36 7.14 15.89 1.87
CA ALA A 36 7.69 16.08 0.53
C ALA A 36 8.61 17.31 0.47
N GLN A 37 8.21 18.45 1.05
CA GLN A 37 9.04 19.65 1.16
C GLN A 37 10.32 19.40 1.99
N MET A 38 10.25 18.53 2.99
CA MET A 38 11.40 18.09 3.79
C MET A 38 12.26 17.03 3.08
N GLY A 39 11.96 16.69 1.84
CA GLY A 39 12.79 15.85 0.99
C GLY A 39 12.39 14.36 0.95
N ALA A 40 11.20 13.95 1.40
CA ALA A 40 10.73 12.58 1.17
C ALA A 40 10.59 12.31 -0.34
N GLY A 41 11.25 11.25 -0.83
CA GLY A 41 11.22 10.87 -2.24
C GLY A 41 9.90 10.26 -2.70
N LEU A 42 9.13 9.69 -1.77
CA LEU A 42 7.78 9.19 -2.00
C LEU A 42 6.91 9.46 -0.77
N VAL A 43 5.68 9.87 -0.97
CA VAL A 43 4.68 9.99 0.10
C VAL A 43 3.43 9.20 -0.27
N VAL A 44 3.00 8.29 0.62
CA VAL A 44 1.85 7.42 0.37
C VAL A 44 0.64 7.92 1.15
N ALA A 45 -0.52 8.02 0.49
CA ALA A 45 -1.77 8.44 1.12
C ALA A 45 -2.24 7.44 2.19
N GLU A 46 -3.09 7.91 3.11
CA GLU A 46 -3.74 7.03 4.08
C GLU A 46 -4.52 5.92 3.39
N MET A 47 -4.56 4.73 4.02
CA MET A 47 -5.35 3.63 3.48
C MET A 47 -6.84 3.97 3.40
N ILE A 48 -7.45 3.63 2.29
CA ILE A 48 -8.89 3.69 2.03
C ILE A 48 -9.45 2.28 1.86
N SER A 49 -10.72 2.12 2.21
CA SER A 49 -11.41 0.83 2.09
C SER A 49 -11.77 0.53 0.64
N CYS A 50 -11.61 -0.72 0.20
CA CYS A 50 -12.11 -1.18 -1.09
C CYS A 50 -13.64 -1.28 -1.16
N ASN A 51 -14.36 -1.15 -0.01
CA ASN A 51 -15.82 -1.26 0.02
C ASN A 51 -16.48 -0.13 -0.80
N PRO A 52 -17.23 -0.47 -1.87
CA PRO A 52 -17.87 0.52 -2.75
C PRO A 52 -18.79 1.50 -2.02
N ARG A 53 -19.49 1.05 -0.98
CA ARG A 53 -20.40 1.88 -0.17
C ARG A 53 -19.70 3.01 0.60
N LEU A 54 -18.38 2.96 0.72
CA LEU A 54 -17.58 3.95 1.44
C LEU A 54 -16.78 4.89 0.51
N ARG A 55 -16.85 4.68 -0.82
CA ARG A 55 -16.06 5.43 -1.81
C ARG A 55 -16.31 6.94 -1.74
N ASP A 56 -17.59 7.32 -1.67
CA ASP A 56 -18.01 8.72 -1.70
C ASP A 56 -18.21 9.31 -0.29
N SER A 57 -17.80 8.59 0.76
CA SER A 57 -17.82 9.14 2.10
C SER A 57 -16.83 10.31 2.22
N ALA A 58 -17.22 11.37 2.92
CA ALA A 58 -16.35 12.53 3.15
C ALA A 58 -14.96 12.13 3.67
N LYS A 59 -14.90 11.10 4.51
CA LYS A 59 -13.65 10.55 5.05
C LYS A 59 -12.78 9.90 3.97
N THR A 60 -13.35 9.12 3.04
CA THR A 60 -12.62 8.50 1.93
C THR A 60 -12.11 9.57 0.98
N LEU A 61 -12.98 10.50 0.59
CA LEU A 61 -12.63 11.62 -0.29
C LEU A 61 -11.50 12.46 0.30
N TRP A 62 -11.55 12.75 1.60
CA TRP A 62 -10.48 13.47 2.30
C TRP A 62 -9.15 12.71 2.26
N ARG A 63 -9.16 11.42 2.56
CA ARG A 63 -7.95 10.57 2.59
C ARG A 63 -7.32 10.33 1.24
N SER A 64 -8.15 10.17 0.20
CA SER A 64 -7.71 9.98 -1.17
C SER A 64 -7.41 11.28 -1.91
N ARG A 65 -7.58 12.44 -1.23
CA ARG A 65 -7.30 13.73 -1.84
C ARG A 65 -5.86 13.82 -2.31
N HIS A 66 -5.70 14.14 -3.58
CA HIS A 66 -4.41 14.36 -4.21
C HIS A 66 -4.20 15.84 -4.51
N ASP A 67 -2.94 16.17 -4.57
CA ASP A 67 -2.50 17.45 -5.07
C ASP A 67 -1.63 17.23 -6.31
N ALA A 68 -1.77 18.11 -7.30
CA ALA A 68 -0.96 18.07 -8.50
C ALA A 68 0.55 18.26 -8.20
N GLU A 69 0.87 18.85 -7.06
CA GLU A 69 2.24 19.20 -6.67
C GLU A 69 3.07 18.01 -6.19
N ILE A 70 2.44 16.93 -5.70
CA ILE A 70 3.14 15.75 -5.18
C ILE A 70 3.02 14.61 -6.17
N GLN A 71 4.14 14.24 -6.79
CA GLN A 71 4.22 13.13 -7.72
C GLN A 71 5.38 12.20 -7.37
N PRO A 72 5.23 10.87 -7.59
CA PRO A 72 4.01 10.20 -8.06
C PRO A 72 2.93 10.14 -6.96
N ARG A 73 1.65 10.24 -7.37
CA ARG A 73 0.49 10.13 -6.48
C ARG A 73 0.24 8.69 -6.12
N SER A 74 0.66 8.28 -4.92
CA SER A 74 0.50 6.93 -4.41
C SER A 74 -0.70 6.84 -3.47
N VAL A 75 -1.66 5.95 -3.80
CA VAL A 75 -2.88 5.70 -3.04
C VAL A 75 -2.86 4.31 -2.46
N GLN A 76 -3.05 4.21 -1.13
CA GLN A 76 -3.13 2.90 -0.48
C GLN A 76 -4.57 2.43 -0.34
N ILE A 77 -4.85 1.20 -0.81
CA ILE A 77 -6.14 0.52 -0.68
C ILE A 77 -6.05 -0.67 0.29
N ALA A 78 -7.15 -0.97 0.97
CA ALA A 78 -7.25 -2.06 1.94
C ALA A 78 -8.58 -2.80 1.82
N GLY A 79 -8.50 -4.11 1.77
CA GLY A 79 -9.62 -5.05 1.67
C GLY A 79 -9.15 -6.48 1.73
N SER A 80 -10.07 -7.43 1.53
CA SER A 80 -9.82 -8.87 1.54
C SER A 80 -10.47 -9.61 0.37
N GLU A 81 -11.23 -8.91 -0.47
CA GLU A 81 -11.93 -9.49 -1.60
C GLU A 81 -11.21 -9.10 -2.89
N PRO A 82 -10.67 -10.05 -3.68
CA PRO A 82 -9.88 -9.74 -4.88
C PRO A 82 -10.60 -8.84 -5.88
N ALA A 83 -11.86 -9.14 -6.21
CA ALA A 83 -12.64 -8.35 -7.16
C ALA A 83 -12.87 -6.91 -6.65
N ALA A 84 -13.22 -6.74 -5.37
CA ALA A 84 -13.43 -5.41 -4.78
C ALA A 84 -12.13 -4.61 -4.68
N MET A 85 -10.98 -5.27 -4.49
CA MET A 85 -9.66 -4.63 -4.49
C MET A 85 -9.28 -4.16 -5.90
N ALA A 86 -9.51 -4.98 -6.92
CA ALA A 86 -9.30 -4.62 -8.32
C ALA A 86 -10.17 -3.42 -8.72
N GLU A 87 -11.46 -3.46 -8.38
CA GLU A 87 -12.39 -2.35 -8.66
C GLU A 87 -11.98 -1.06 -7.94
N ALA A 88 -11.50 -1.15 -6.69
CA ALA A 88 -11.00 0.00 -5.95
C ALA A 88 -9.71 0.57 -6.59
N ALA A 89 -8.85 -0.26 -7.15
CA ALA A 89 -7.67 0.19 -7.88
C ALA A 89 -8.06 0.97 -9.13
N VAL A 90 -8.91 0.41 -9.99
CA VAL A 90 -9.43 1.08 -11.20
C VAL A 90 -10.07 2.42 -10.85
N TYR A 91 -10.94 2.45 -9.83
CA TYR A 91 -11.58 3.68 -9.37
C TYR A 91 -10.58 4.77 -8.98
N ASN A 92 -9.52 4.41 -8.26
CA ASN A 92 -8.51 5.39 -7.83
C ASN A 92 -7.59 5.84 -8.98
N VAL A 93 -7.27 4.95 -9.91
CA VAL A 93 -6.52 5.31 -11.14
C VAL A 93 -7.32 6.32 -11.97
N ALA A 94 -8.61 6.08 -12.18
CA ALA A 94 -9.50 7.03 -12.88
C ALA A 94 -9.56 8.41 -12.19
N ARG A 95 -9.25 8.49 -10.90
CA ARG A 95 -9.17 9.73 -10.10
C ARG A 95 -7.75 10.29 -10.01
N GLY A 96 -6.82 9.74 -10.76
CA GLY A 96 -5.47 10.25 -10.92
C GLY A 96 -4.42 9.63 -10.01
N ALA A 97 -4.66 8.47 -9.40
CA ALA A 97 -3.59 7.71 -8.75
C ALA A 97 -2.58 7.24 -9.81
N GLN A 98 -1.30 7.40 -9.51
CA GLN A 98 -0.18 7.02 -10.38
C GLN A 98 0.54 5.77 -9.86
N ILE A 99 0.32 5.44 -8.60
CA ILE A 99 0.75 4.17 -7.96
C ILE A 99 -0.42 3.70 -7.09
N ILE A 100 -0.76 2.43 -7.17
CA ILE A 100 -1.66 1.77 -6.22
C ILE A 100 -0.81 1.00 -5.22
N ASP A 101 -0.98 1.29 -3.93
CA ASP A 101 -0.31 0.57 -2.85
C ASP A 101 -1.31 -0.33 -2.11
N ILE A 102 -0.98 -1.60 -1.91
CA ILE A 102 -1.85 -2.57 -1.24
C ILE A 102 -1.44 -2.70 0.22
N ASN A 103 -2.39 -2.53 1.14
CA ASN A 103 -2.15 -2.68 2.57
C ASN A 103 -2.35 -4.13 3.04
N MET A 104 -1.26 -4.81 3.37
CA MET A 104 -1.26 -6.09 4.10
C MET A 104 -0.43 -6.00 5.38
N GLY A 105 -0.35 -4.80 5.99
CA GLY A 105 0.45 -4.55 7.18
C GLY A 105 -0.30 -3.96 8.39
N CYS A 106 -1.52 -3.45 8.20
CA CYS A 106 -2.28 -2.82 9.29
C CYS A 106 -2.75 -3.84 10.34
N PRO A 107 -2.36 -3.71 11.64
CA PRO A 107 -2.74 -4.64 12.69
C PRO A 107 -4.00 -4.19 13.44
N ALA A 108 -4.67 -3.12 13.00
CA ALA A 108 -5.83 -2.57 13.69
C ALA A 108 -6.97 -3.59 13.77
N LYS A 109 -7.53 -3.80 14.97
CA LYS A 109 -8.60 -4.79 15.22
C LYS A 109 -9.78 -4.65 14.24
N LYS A 110 -10.19 -3.40 13.93
CA LYS A 110 -11.28 -3.12 12.99
C LYS A 110 -10.97 -3.59 11.55
N VAL A 111 -9.71 -3.51 11.11
CA VAL A 111 -9.25 -3.97 9.80
C VAL A 111 -9.12 -5.49 9.79
N CYS A 112 -8.44 -6.06 10.79
CA CYS A 112 -8.23 -7.50 10.90
C CYS A 112 -9.54 -8.30 11.10
N ARG A 113 -10.56 -7.75 11.78
CA ARG A 113 -11.90 -8.38 11.89
C ARG A 113 -12.61 -8.54 10.53
N ARG A 114 -12.20 -7.80 9.53
CA ARG A 114 -12.67 -7.90 8.13
C ARG A 114 -11.72 -8.73 7.27
N ALA A 115 -10.89 -9.57 7.88
CA ALA A 115 -9.85 -10.36 7.22
C ALA A 115 -8.90 -9.54 6.32
N ALA A 116 -8.75 -8.22 6.55
CA ALA A 116 -7.92 -7.32 5.76
C ALA A 116 -6.64 -6.90 6.50
N GLY A 117 -5.77 -6.17 5.84
CA GLY A 117 -4.50 -5.71 6.41
C GLY A 117 -3.58 -6.89 6.75
N SER A 118 -2.94 -6.86 7.92
CA SER A 118 -1.98 -7.90 8.31
C SER A 118 -2.61 -9.27 8.63
N ALA A 119 -3.95 -9.38 8.65
CA ALA A 119 -4.63 -10.67 8.78
C ALA A 119 -4.46 -11.53 7.52
N LEU A 120 -4.33 -10.89 6.34
CA LEU A 120 -4.12 -11.57 5.06
C LEU A 120 -2.85 -12.41 5.02
N LEU A 121 -1.82 -12.06 5.78
CA LEU A 121 -0.56 -12.80 5.79
C LEU A 121 -0.69 -14.25 6.29
N ALA A 122 -1.83 -14.63 6.87
CA ALA A 122 -2.11 -16.01 7.28
C ALA A 122 -2.64 -16.89 6.13
N ASP A 123 -2.99 -16.30 4.98
CA ASP A 123 -3.54 -16.99 3.81
C ASP A 123 -2.79 -16.54 2.54
N GLU A 124 -1.73 -17.25 2.21
CA GLU A 124 -0.86 -16.93 1.08
C GLU A 124 -1.57 -17.04 -0.28
N ARG A 125 -2.55 -17.94 -0.39
CA ARG A 125 -3.35 -18.07 -1.61
C ARG A 125 -4.24 -16.86 -1.82
N LEU A 126 -4.92 -16.40 -0.78
CA LEU A 126 -5.71 -15.17 -0.86
C LEU A 126 -4.84 -13.94 -1.15
N VAL A 127 -3.61 -13.90 -0.63
CA VAL A 127 -2.64 -12.86 -0.98
C VAL A 127 -2.36 -12.89 -2.48
N GLU A 128 -2.05 -14.06 -3.06
CA GLU A 128 -1.80 -14.23 -4.49
C GLU A 128 -2.99 -13.78 -5.34
N ASP A 129 -4.20 -14.23 -4.98
CA ASP A 129 -5.44 -13.88 -5.67
C ASP A 129 -5.68 -12.36 -5.68
N ILE A 130 -5.47 -11.69 -4.55
CA ILE A 130 -5.62 -10.23 -4.44
C ILE A 130 -4.57 -9.51 -5.29
N LEU A 131 -3.30 -9.89 -5.17
CA LEU A 131 -2.22 -9.23 -5.91
C LEU A 131 -2.40 -9.35 -7.41
N THR A 132 -2.70 -10.57 -7.88
CA THR A 132 -2.95 -10.85 -9.28
C THR A 132 -4.16 -10.08 -9.81
N ALA A 133 -5.27 -10.06 -9.06
CA ALA A 133 -6.47 -9.32 -9.45
C ALA A 133 -6.20 -7.81 -9.59
N VAL A 134 -5.45 -7.21 -8.65
CA VAL A 134 -5.15 -5.78 -8.68
C VAL A 134 -4.16 -5.43 -9.79
N VAL A 135 -3.08 -6.21 -9.94
CA VAL A 135 -2.06 -5.96 -10.99
C VAL A 135 -2.68 -6.05 -12.38
N ASN A 136 -3.53 -7.05 -12.62
CA ASN A 136 -4.19 -7.22 -13.93
C ASN A 136 -5.27 -6.17 -14.22
N ALA A 137 -5.72 -5.42 -13.23
CA ALA A 137 -6.82 -4.46 -13.38
C ALA A 137 -6.36 -3.05 -13.75
N VAL A 138 -5.06 -2.72 -13.62
CA VAL A 138 -4.56 -1.35 -13.82
C VAL A 138 -3.22 -1.33 -14.56
N ASP A 139 -2.98 -0.28 -15.35
CA ASP A 139 -1.73 -0.08 -16.08
C ASP A 139 -0.67 0.69 -15.28
N VAL A 140 -1.02 1.16 -14.07
CA VAL A 140 -0.08 1.86 -13.19
C VAL A 140 0.67 0.86 -12.30
N PRO A 141 1.89 1.18 -11.82
CA PRO A 141 2.61 0.33 -10.88
C PRO A 141 1.79 0.02 -9.63
N VAL A 142 1.78 -1.26 -9.25
CA VAL A 142 1.20 -1.71 -7.99
C VAL A 142 2.31 -2.01 -7.00
N THR A 143 2.21 -1.48 -5.79
CA THR A 143 3.14 -1.75 -4.69
C THR A 143 2.44 -2.46 -3.54
N LEU A 144 3.20 -3.12 -2.68
CA LEU A 144 2.68 -3.89 -1.56
C LEU A 144 3.37 -3.49 -0.26
N LYS A 145 2.61 -3.26 0.81
CA LYS A 145 3.16 -3.03 2.15
C LYS A 145 2.71 -4.11 3.12
N ILE A 146 3.69 -4.84 3.68
CA ILE A 146 3.47 -5.98 4.58
C ILE A 146 4.12 -5.79 5.96
N ARG A 147 3.90 -6.77 6.84
CA ARG A 147 4.71 -7.11 8.01
C ARG A 147 5.49 -8.39 7.75
N THR A 148 6.36 -8.79 8.70
CA THR A 148 7.19 -10.00 8.57
C THR A 148 6.40 -11.32 8.65
N GLY A 149 5.14 -11.26 9.01
CA GLY A 149 4.25 -12.43 9.13
C GLY A 149 3.20 -12.28 10.24
N PRO A 150 2.35 -13.31 10.46
CA PRO A 150 1.32 -13.32 11.49
C PRO A 150 1.87 -13.22 12.92
N SER A 151 2.95 -13.93 13.23
CA SER A 151 3.58 -13.97 14.56
C SER A 151 5.10 -14.07 14.45
N PRO A 152 5.86 -13.92 15.54
CA PRO A 152 7.31 -14.14 15.53
C PRO A 152 7.70 -15.56 15.08
N ASP A 153 6.88 -16.55 15.40
CA ASP A 153 7.11 -17.96 15.08
C ASP A 153 6.55 -18.36 13.70
N ALA A 154 5.71 -17.52 13.11
CA ALA A 154 5.12 -17.71 11.79
C ALA A 154 5.46 -16.53 10.86
N ARG A 155 6.76 -16.37 10.57
CA ARG A 155 7.25 -15.34 9.66
C ARG A 155 7.28 -15.89 8.24
N ASN A 156 6.40 -15.37 7.39
CA ASN A 156 6.30 -15.77 6.00
C ASN A 156 6.57 -14.63 5.00
N GLY A 157 7.20 -13.54 5.45
CA GLY A 157 7.47 -12.38 4.61
C GLY A 157 8.28 -12.71 3.35
N VAL A 158 9.15 -13.73 3.37
CA VAL A 158 9.90 -14.17 2.19
C VAL A 158 8.98 -14.88 1.19
N SER A 159 8.08 -15.75 1.66
CA SER A 159 7.07 -16.39 0.80
C SER A 159 6.17 -15.36 0.14
N ILE A 160 5.66 -14.41 0.93
CA ILE A 160 4.84 -13.29 0.41
C ILE A 160 5.61 -12.45 -0.61
N ALA A 161 6.92 -12.21 -0.40
CA ALA A 161 7.74 -11.46 -1.35
C ALA A 161 7.86 -12.17 -2.70
N ARG A 162 8.01 -13.50 -2.70
CA ARG A 162 8.05 -14.31 -3.93
C ARG A 162 6.69 -14.31 -4.66
N ILE A 163 5.60 -14.42 -3.92
CA ILE A 163 4.24 -14.31 -4.48
C ILE A 163 4.05 -12.91 -5.09
N ALA A 164 4.48 -11.85 -4.40
CA ALA A 164 4.39 -10.49 -4.88
C ALA A 164 5.20 -10.27 -6.17
N GLU A 165 6.43 -10.79 -6.23
CA GLU A 165 7.28 -10.75 -7.42
C GLU A 165 6.61 -11.48 -8.60
N ALA A 166 6.12 -12.71 -8.39
CA ALA A 166 5.43 -13.50 -9.41
C ALA A 166 4.13 -12.81 -9.91
N ALA A 167 3.41 -12.12 -9.03
CA ALA A 167 2.21 -11.36 -9.39
C ALA A 167 2.52 -10.04 -10.12
N GLY A 168 3.78 -9.60 -10.22
CA GLY A 168 4.16 -8.36 -10.91
C GLY A 168 4.13 -7.11 -10.03
N ILE A 169 4.25 -7.23 -8.71
CA ILE A 169 4.37 -6.08 -7.79
C ILE A 169 5.67 -5.32 -8.05
N ALA A 170 5.55 -4.02 -8.29
CA ALA A 170 6.67 -3.16 -8.66
C ALA A 170 7.60 -2.79 -7.48
N ALA A 171 7.10 -2.80 -6.25
CA ALA A 171 7.91 -2.59 -5.05
C ALA A 171 7.23 -3.17 -3.80
N LEU A 172 8.05 -3.68 -2.87
CA LEU A 172 7.62 -4.26 -1.60
C LEU A 172 8.21 -3.48 -0.42
N ALA A 173 7.35 -2.98 0.47
CA ALA A 173 7.75 -2.37 1.73
C ALA A 173 7.44 -3.30 2.91
N VAL A 174 8.45 -3.61 3.71
CA VAL A 174 8.32 -4.51 4.86
C VAL A 174 8.49 -3.75 6.17
N HIS A 175 7.44 -3.72 7.00
CA HIS A 175 7.56 -3.29 8.38
C HIS A 175 8.19 -4.43 9.19
N GLY A 176 9.36 -4.20 9.79
CA GLY A 176 10.19 -5.20 10.50
C GLY A 176 9.58 -5.79 11.77
N ARG A 177 8.25 -5.85 11.89
CA ARG A 177 7.50 -6.45 13.01
C ARG A 177 6.46 -7.42 12.46
N SER A 178 6.19 -8.51 13.20
CA SER A 178 5.04 -9.38 12.91
C SER A 178 3.72 -8.72 13.32
N ARG A 179 2.58 -9.28 12.89
CA ARG A 179 1.25 -8.80 13.30
C ARG A 179 1.05 -8.88 14.82
N ALA A 180 1.49 -9.99 15.43
CA ALA A 180 1.32 -10.22 16.86
C ALA A 180 2.24 -9.37 17.75
N CYS A 181 3.30 -8.76 17.21
CA CYS A 181 4.13 -7.84 17.97
C CYS A 181 3.29 -6.62 18.38
N ALA A 182 2.88 -6.58 19.64
CA ALA A 182 2.19 -5.43 20.20
C ALA A 182 3.05 -4.17 20.09
N LYS A 183 2.41 -3.02 19.99
CA LYS A 183 3.09 -1.75 20.23
C LYS A 183 3.50 -1.74 21.71
N ARG A 184 4.76 -1.90 21.98
CA ARG A 184 5.38 -1.56 23.27
C ARG A 184 5.89 -0.15 23.17
#